data_6f30cbcbfb5300aa280c59f00016efb2
#
_entry.id   6f30cbcbfb5300aa280c59f00016efb2
#
_cell.length_a   1.000
_cell.length_b   1.000
_cell.length_c   1.000
_cell.angle_alpha   90.00
_cell.angle_beta   90.00
_cell.angle_gamma   90.00
#
_symmetry.space_group_name_H-M   'P 1'
#
loop_
_entity.id
_entity.type
_entity.pdbx_description
1 polymer ?
#
loop_
_entity_poly.entity_id
_entity_poly.type
_entity_poly.pdbx_seq_one_letter_code
_entity_poly.pdbx_strand_id
1 'polypeptide(L)'
;MMGASMVSVATDVANNDLAYKGDLEIMHYSTSEESEGNGGSDGFRTVLAAWNDAHPDINLNENVLANAEYKTQIATLAAADNLPDVFLLQGMNTKAWAEQGLIMDLTDTIKASPYYDQYDQDYFTPFKDGDKLYGYPVLTGGTCTVVIYDKAMWKEAGYDEFPSTWEDVEKAFEYFKDQGIDTVAFGNGGKWQANSDFLSTLGDRYTGKDWFQSLIDKGGAAFTDEAFVKALTETQHLFTETDIFNEDYNSVTNEDAREYYISGDAAAFIGGNWDESYIAATLKDSDEEKFNNIGFAVLPQPADATEDPDSQNIGLGYAVAINPKVADDPDKLAAAIDLAQEITGPAFSTYVAENYALGGLTKTDDVDLSKFDQITQDFYNYSYVDTTKCEIYDSYINSAVWDVLNTDLQTMMNGEMTPEEVAENAQKAYEENY
;
A
#
# COMPACT_ATOMS: atom_id res chain seq x y z
N MET A 1 1.03 -15.36 31.25
CA MET A 1 1.05 -16.32 30.17
C MET A 1 -0.35 -16.90 30.05
N MET A 2 -1.19 -16.24 29.28
CA MET A 2 -2.45 -16.83 28.79
C MET A 2 -2.27 -16.89 27.28
N GLY A 3 -2.18 -18.10 26.77
CA GLY A 3 -2.05 -18.32 25.34
C GLY A 3 -3.31 -17.85 24.63
N ALA A 4 -3.16 -16.90 23.74
CA ALA A 4 -4.15 -16.61 22.73
C ALA A 4 -4.42 -17.91 21.98
N SER A 5 -5.65 -18.37 22.02
CA SER A 5 -6.12 -19.49 21.23
C SER A 5 -6.15 -19.03 19.79
N MET A 6 -5.10 -19.29 19.03
CA MET A 6 -5.16 -19.19 17.59
C MET A 6 -6.26 -20.13 17.13
N VAL A 7 -7.37 -19.57 16.67
CA VAL A 7 -8.34 -20.33 15.90
C VAL A 7 -7.60 -20.71 14.62
N SER A 8 -7.19 -21.96 14.51
CA SER A 8 -6.65 -22.46 13.25
C SER A 8 -7.81 -22.50 12.25
N VAL A 9 -7.93 -21.46 11.47
CA VAL A 9 -8.69 -21.53 10.23
C VAL A 9 -7.90 -22.48 9.35
N ALA A 10 -8.48 -23.63 9.02
CA ALA A 10 -7.91 -24.53 8.04
C ALA A 10 -7.96 -23.76 6.71
N THR A 11 -6.83 -23.27 6.25
CA THR A 11 -6.69 -22.72 4.91
C THR A 11 -6.88 -23.89 3.97
N ASP A 12 -8.00 -23.92 3.25
CA ASP A 12 -8.29 -24.93 2.22
C ASP A 12 -7.45 -24.62 0.97
N VAL A 13 -6.12 -24.79 1.11
CA VAL A 13 -5.20 -24.78 -0.03
C VAL A 13 -5.43 -26.06 -0.83
N ALA A 14 -5.63 -25.94 -2.13
CA ALA A 14 -5.81 -27.09 -2.98
C ALA A 14 -4.56 -27.98 -2.96
N ASN A 15 -4.77 -29.27 -2.69
CA ASN A 15 -3.69 -30.26 -2.78
C ASN A 15 -3.69 -30.84 -4.20
N ASN A 16 -3.07 -30.13 -5.13
CA ASN A 16 -2.92 -30.57 -6.50
C ASN A 16 -1.80 -31.61 -6.64
N ASP A 17 -2.02 -32.64 -7.46
CA ASP A 17 -1.02 -33.67 -7.69
C ASP A 17 0.06 -33.16 -8.67
N LEU A 18 1.10 -32.49 -8.13
CA LEU A 18 2.21 -31.91 -8.90
C LEU A 18 3.26 -32.97 -9.19
N ALA A 19 3.72 -33.03 -10.45
CA ALA A 19 4.77 -33.95 -10.86
C ALA A 19 6.17 -33.49 -10.41
N TYR A 20 6.36 -32.18 -10.20
CA TYR A 20 7.65 -31.62 -9.79
C TYR A 20 8.07 -32.06 -8.39
N LYS A 21 9.37 -32.42 -8.28
CA LYS A 21 10.00 -32.81 -7.02
C LYS A 21 11.42 -32.24 -7.01
N GLY A 22 11.57 -31.11 -6.40
CA GLY A 22 12.86 -30.42 -6.41
C GLY A 22 12.78 -29.05 -5.72
N ASP A 23 13.78 -28.22 -5.98
CA ASP A 23 13.89 -26.90 -5.38
C ASP A 23 13.04 -25.87 -6.14
N LEU A 24 12.18 -25.15 -5.43
CA LEU A 24 11.44 -23.98 -5.91
C LEU A 24 11.82 -22.79 -5.03
N GLU A 25 12.26 -21.70 -5.65
CA GLU A 25 12.69 -20.50 -4.93
C GLU A 25 11.60 -19.45 -4.95
N ILE A 26 11.25 -18.91 -3.78
CA ILE A 26 10.37 -17.73 -3.67
C ILE A 26 11.06 -16.61 -2.89
N MET A 27 10.87 -15.37 -3.35
CA MET A 27 11.35 -14.18 -2.65
C MET A 27 10.21 -13.22 -2.36
N HIS A 28 10.08 -12.81 -1.09
CA HIS A 28 9.02 -11.90 -0.64
C HIS A 28 9.48 -11.05 0.56
N TYR A 29 8.64 -10.10 0.99
CA TYR A 29 8.95 -9.23 2.12
C TYR A 29 8.14 -9.50 3.39
N SER A 30 7.17 -10.42 3.37
CA SER A 30 6.36 -10.74 4.55
C SER A 30 7.20 -11.43 5.62
N THR A 31 7.94 -10.66 6.41
CA THR A 31 8.72 -11.16 7.55
C THR A 31 7.80 -11.57 8.71
N SER A 32 8.33 -12.29 9.70
CA SER A 32 7.57 -12.61 10.91
C SER A 32 7.23 -11.35 11.72
N GLU A 33 8.09 -10.34 11.68
CA GLU A 33 7.89 -9.06 12.36
C GLU A 33 6.80 -8.23 11.67
N GLU A 34 6.82 -8.15 10.34
CA GLU A 34 5.76 -7.48 9.57
C GLU A 34 4.42 -8.20 9.62
N SER A 35 4.39 -9.48 9.96
CA SER A 35 3.15 -10.25 10.14
C SER A 35 2.45 -9.97 11.47
N GLU A 36 3.17 -9.44 12.47
CA GLU A 36 2.55 -9.06 13.74
C GLU A 36 1.64 -7.84 13.54
N GLY A 37 0.33 -8.06 13.57
CA GLY A 37 -0.68 -7.03 13.36
C GLY A 37 -0.97 -6.64 11.89
N ASN A 38 -0.27 -7.22 10.92
CA ASN A 38 -0.52 -7.02 9.49
C ASN A 38 -1.16 -8.27 8.88
N GLY A 39 -2.50 -8.29 8.78
CA GLY A 39 -3.26 -9.42 8.25
C GLY A 39 -2.87 -9.83 6.83
N GLY A 40 -2.41 -8.89 6.00
CA GLY A 40 -1.92 -9.17 4.63
C GLY A 40 -0.64 -10.00 4.64
N SER A 41 0.38 -9.56 5.38
CA SER A 41 1.65 -10.30 5.51
C SER A 41 1.49 -11.62 6.25
N ASP A 42 0.66 -11.66 7.30
CA ASP A 42 0.37 -12.87 8.05
C ASP A 42 -0.39 -13.89 7.18
N GLY A 43 -1.40 -13.44 6.43
CA GLY A 43 -2.13 -14.26 5.47
C GLY A 43 -1.24 -14.85 4.39
N PHE A 44 -0.34 -14.05 3.82
CA PHE A 44 0.60 -14.52 2.82
C PHE A 44 1.49 -15.66 3.36
N ARG A 45 2.09 -15.47 4.53
CA ARG A 45 2.91 -16.49 5.19
C ARG A 45 2.12 -17.75 5.55
N THR A 46 0.90 -17.57 6.05
CA THR A 46 0.04 -18.69 6.46
C THR A 46 -0.35 -19.56 5.27
N VAL A 47 -0.76 -18.94 4.16
CA VAL A 47 -1.14 -19.69 2.95
C VAL A 47 0.09 -20.31 2.28
N LEU A 48 1.23 -19.60 2.25
CA LEU A 48 2.49 -20.14 1.74
C LEU A 48 2.94 -21.38 2.51
N ALA A 49 2.87 -21.33 3.85
CA ALA A 49 3.19 -22.49 4.69
C ALA A 49 2.22 -23.67 4.47
N ALA A 50 0.91 -23.39 4.32
CA ALA A 50 -0.08 -24.40 4.03
C ALA A 50 0.15 -25.07 2.66
N TRP A 51 0.54 -24.28 1.64
CA TRP A 51 0.92 -24.82 0.34
C TRP A 51 2.15 -25.73 0.42
N ASN A 52 3.18 -25.28 1.15
CA ASN A 52 4.40 -26.08 1.36
C ASN A 52 4.10 -27.41 2.08
N ASP A 53 3.26 -27.38 3.09
CA ASP A 53 2.82 -28.60 3.81
C ASP A 53 2.02 -29.57 2.91
N ALA A 54 1.24 -29.03 1.97
CA ALA A 54 0.48 -29.83 1.00
C ALA A 54 1.39 -30.49 -0.06
N HIS A 55 2.60 -29.97 -0.31
CA HIS A 55 3.52 -30.41 -1.34
C HIS A 55 4.89 -30.83 -0.78
N PRO A 56 4.96 -31.85 0.10
CA PRO A 56 6.18 -32.21 0.83
C PRO A 56 7.35 -32.73 -0.04
N ASP A 57 7.09 -33.04 -1.31
CA ASP A 57 8.12 -33.45 -2.28
C ASP A 57 8.79 -32.25 -2.97
N ILE A 58 8.29 -31.03 -2.79
CA ILE A 58 8.87 -29.79 -3.28
C ILE A 58 9.61 -29.11 -2.14
N ASN A 59 10.90 -28.81 -2.33
CA ASN A 59 11.68 -28.07 -1.37
C ASN A 59 11.53 -26.57 -1.65
N LEU A 60 10.60 -25.89 -0.94
CA LEU A 60 10.35 -24.47 -1.08
C LEU A 60 11.44 -23.68 -0.33
N ASN A 61 12.29 -22.97 -1.06
CA ASN A 61 13.35 -22.13 -0.52
C ASN A 61 12.85 -20.68 -0.47
N GLU A 62 12.52 -20.20 0.73
CA GLU A 62 12.06 -18.83 0.96
C GLU A 62 13.24 -17.89 1.20
N ASN A 63 13.31 -16.78 0.46
CA ASN A 63 14.19 -15.65 0.72
C ASN A 63 13.32 -14.48 1.18
N VAL A 64 13.39 -14.16 2.47
CA VAL A 64 12.52 -13.17 3.11
C VAL A 64 13.34 -12.00 3.61
N LEU A 65 13.00 -10.79 3.20
CA LEU A 65 13.67 -9.54 3.59
C LEU A 65 12.61 -8.52 4.01
N ALA A 66 12.98 -7.57 4.87
CA ALA A 66 12.11 -6.43 5.15
C ALA A 66 11.80 -5.64 3.85
N ASN A 67 10.63 -5.00 3.77
CA ASN A 67 10.10 -4.41 2.53
C ASN A 67 11.11 -3.52 1.78
N ALA A 68 11.80 -2.61 2.48
CA ALA A 68 12.79 -1.72 1.86
C ALA A 68 14.03 -2.48 1.33
N GLU A 69 14.49 -3.49 2.08
CA GLU A 69 15.60 -4.35 1.66
C GLU A 69 15.19 -5.24 0.48
N TYR A 70 13.96 -5.77 0.52
CA TYR A 70 13.38 -6.54 -0.58
C TYR A 70 13.40 -5.75 -1.89
N LYS A 71 12.88 -4.51 -1.89
CA LYS A 71 12.86 -3.63 -3.07
C LYS A 71 14.24 -3.44 -3.68
N THR A 72 15.24 -3.18 -2.85
CA THR A 72 16.64 -3.00 -3.27
C THR A 72 17.24 -4.30 -3.82
N GLN A 73 17.02 -5.41 -3.14
CA GLN A 73 17.59 -6.69 -3.52
C GLN A 73 16.97 -7.25 -4.79
N ILE A 74 15.64 -7.20 -4.92
CA ILE A 74 14.96 -7.72 -6.13
C ILE A 74 15.34 -6.94 -7.39
N ALA A 75 15.50 -5.61 -7.28
CA ALA A 75 15.98 -4.77 -8.38
C ALA A 75 17.43 -5.13 -8.77
N THR A 76 18.29 -5.42 -7.78
CA THR A 76 19.67 -5.89 -8.03
C THR A 76 19.70 -7.22 -8.74
N LEU A 77 18.87 -8.17 -8.33
CA LEU A 77 18.73 -9.48 -8.97
C LEU A 77 18.18 -9.37 -10.39
N ALA A 78 17.20 -8.49 -10.62
CA ALA A 78 16.67 -8.21 -11.95
C ALA A 78 17.75 -7.65 -12.88
N ALA A 79 18.52 -6.67 -12.43
CA ALA A 79 19.65 -6.10 -13.20
C ALA A 79 20.75 -7.13 -13.53
N ALA A 80 20.90 -8.14 -12.68
CA ALA A 80 21.86 -9.25 -12.88
C ALA A 80 21.27 -10.42 -13.70
N ASP A 81 20.02 -10.35 -14.18
CA ASP A 81 19.29 -11.45 -14.81
C ASP A 81 19.30 -12.74 -13.95
N ASN A 82 19.11 -12.57 -12.64
CA ASN A 82 19.18 -13.64 -11.62
C ASN A 82 18.01 -13.59 -10.66
N LEU A 83 16.81 -13.30 -11.16
CA LEU A 83 15.57 -13.35 -10.36
C LEU A 83 15.28 -14.77 -9.87
N PRO A 84 14.70 -14.95 -8.67
CA PRO A 84 14.24 -16.26 -8.19
C PRO A 84 13.10 -16.80 -9.06
N ASP A 85 12.68 -18.04 -8.83
CA ASP A 85 11.64 -18.69 -9.63
C ASP A 85 10.31 -17.94 -9.53
N VAL A 86 9.92 -17.57 -8.30
CA VAL A 86 8.70 -16.84 -7.95
C VAL A 86 9.06 -15.64 -7.08
N PHE A 87 8.44 -14.51 -7.28
CA PHE A 87 8.73 -13.31 -6.50
C PHE A 87 7.58 -12.30 -6.54
N LEU A 88 7.60 -11.34 -5.62
CA LEU A 88 6.64 -10.25 -5.59
C LEU A 88 7.07 -9.13 -6.55
N LEU A 89 6.28 -8.87 -7.55
CA LEU A 89 6.49 -7.80 -8.55
C LEU A 89 5.76 -6.53 -8.12
N GLN A 90 6.47 -5.41 -8.05
CA GLN A 90 5.85 -4.09 -7.94
C GLN A 90 5.33 -3.62 -9.31
N GLY A 91 4.16 -3.01 -9.35
CA GLY A 91 3.52 -2.54 -10.58
C GLY A 91 4.41 -1.63 -11.43
N MET A 92 5.14 -0.70 -10.80
CA MET A 92 6.06 0.22 -11.45
C MET A 92 7.17 -0.45 -12.29
N ASN A 93 7.52 -1.69 -11.96
CA ASN A 93 8.57 -2.42 -12.68
C ASN A 93 8.03 -3.25 -13.85
N THR A 94 6.73 -3.44 -13.95
CA THR A 94 6.10 -4.38 -14.89
C THR A 94 6.53 -4.13 -16.32
N LYS A 95 6.33 -2.91 -16.82
CA LYS A 95 6.62 -2.57 -18.22
C LYS A 95 8.11 -2.75 -18.55
N ALA A 96 8.97 -2.16 -17.72
CA ALA A 96 10.41 -2.22 -17.95
C ALA A 96 10.97 -3.65 -17.89
N TRP A 97 10.48 -4.47 -16.96
CA TRP A 97 10.93 -5.86 -16.81
C TRP A 97 10.32 -6.78 -17.87
N ALA A 98 9.10 -6.51 -18.33
CA ALA A 98 8.48 -7.20 -19.46
C ALA A 98 9.25 -6.96 -20.76
N GLU A 99 9.59 -5.70 -21.06
CA GLU A 99 10.39 -5.33 -22.23
C GLU A 99 11.79 -5.96 -22.22
N GLN A 100 12.37 -6.16 -21.05
CA GLN A 100 13.67 -6.82 -20.87
C GLN A 100 13.56 -8.36 -20.84
N GLY A 101 12.35 -8.92 -20.84
CA GLY A 101 12.12 -10.37 -20.76
C GLY A 101 12.48 -10.99 -19.41
N LEU A 102 12.42 -10.21 -18.33
CA LEU A 102 12.73 -10.63 -16.95
C LEU A 102 11.55 -11.28 -16.24
N ILE A 103 10.34 -11.02 -16.70
CA ILE A 103 9.08 -11.56 -16.15
C ILE A 103 8.30 -12.30 -17.20
N MET A 104 7.62 -13.38 -16.80
CA MET A 104 6.87 -14.24 -17.69
C MET A 104 5.53 -13.63 -18.06
N ASP A 105 5.14 -13.71 -19.35
CA ASP A 105 3.77 -13.47 -19.80
C ASP A 105 2.87 -14.59 -19.26
N LEU A 106 2.01 -14.27 -18.31
CA LEU A 106 1.10 -15.20 -17.63
C LEU A 106 -0.34 -15.08 -18.12
N THR A 107 -0.59 -14.36 -19.22
CA THR A 107 -1.94 -14.03 -19.70
C THR A 107 -2.84 -15.24 -19.83
N ASP A 108 -2.39 -16.26 -20.54
CA ASP A 108 -3.19 -17.47 -20.77
C ASP A 108 -3.38 -18.26 -19.47
N THR A 109 -2.36 -18.30 -18.62
CA THR A 109 -2.37 -19.01 -17.34
C THR A 109 -3.31 -18.36 -16.34
N ILE A 110 -3.26 -17.02 -16.23
CA ILE A 110 -4.14 -16.24 -15.36
C ILE A 110 -5.60 -16.41 -15.81
N LYS A 111 -5.88 -16.26 -17.11
CA LYS A 111 -7.23 -16.41 -17.67
C LYS A 111 -7.78 -17.84 -17.58
N ALA A 112 -6.90 -18.84 -17.51
CA ALA A 112 -7.29 -20.25 -17.32
C ALA A 112 -7.42 -20.63 -15.84
N SER A 113 -7.02 -19.76 -14.91
CA SER A 113 -7.14 -20.00 -13.46
C SER A 113 -8.61 -20.25 -13.07
N PRO A 114 -8.90 -21.24 -12.22
CA PRO A 114 -10.24 -21.43 -11.66
C PRO A 114 -10.73 -20.24 -10.84
N TYR A 115 -9.82 -19.34 -10.46
CA TYR A 115 -10.11 -18.16 -9.64
C TYR A 115 -10.22 -16.86 -10.44
N TYR A 116 -10.03 -16.91 -11.79
CA TYR A 116 -9.95 -15.69 -12.62
C TYR A 116 -11.15 -14.76 -12.46
N ASP A 117 -12.36 -15.32 -12.42
CA ASP A 117 -13.59 -14.52 -12.27
C ASP A 117 -13.80 -13.97 -10.86
N GLN A 118 -13.00 -14.43 -9.89
CA GLN A 118 -13.02 -13.96 -8.51
C GLN A 118 -12.09 -12.77 -8.27
N TYR A 119 -11.10 -12.56 -9.14
CA TYR A 119 -10.25 -11.38 -9.07
C TYR A 119 -11.01 -10.12 -9.49
N ASP A 120 -10.79 -9.03 -8.78
CA ASP A 120 -11.12 -7.70 -9.31
C ASP A 120 -10.19 -7.40 -10.48
N GLN A 121 -10.79 -7.12 -11.64
CA GLN A 121 -10.03 -6.93 -12.87
C GLN A 121 -9.18 -5.65 -12.87
N ASP A 122 -9.55 -4.66 -12.07
CA ASP A 122 -8.82 -3.41 -11.93
C ASP A 122 -7.47 -3.62 -11.23
N TYR A 123 -7.37 -4.61 -10.34
CA TYR A 123 -6.11 -4.96 -9.67
C TYR A 123 -5.03 -5.53 -10.60
N PHE A 124 -5.38 -5.94 -11.81
CA PHE A 124 -4.38 -6.31 -12.80
C PHE A 124 -3.74 -5.11 -13.50
N THR A 125 -4.31 -3.91 -13.39
CA THR A 125 -3.89 -2.74 -14.17
C THR A 125 -2.39 -2.42 -14.07
N PRO A 126 -1.73 -2.40 -12.90
CA PRO A 126 -0.29 -2.13 -12.83
C PRO A 126 0.58 -3.27 -13.32
N PHE A 127 0.01 -4.46 -13.44
CA PHE A 127 0.72 -5.67 -13.85
C PHE A 127 0.46 -6.04 -15.31
N LYS A 128 0.05 -5.04 -16.11
CA LYS A 128 -0.21 -5.17 -17.55
C LYS A 128 0.86 -4.45 -18.38
N ASP A 129 1.12 -5.00 -19.58
CA ASP A 129 1.72 -4.27 -20.68
C ASP A 129 0.90 -4.61 -21.94
N GLY A 130 0.12 -3.64 -22.43
CA GLY A 130 -0.93 -3.87 -23.44
C GLY A 130 -1.96 -4.89 -22.94
N ASP A 131 -2.19 -5.95 -23.73
CA ASP A 131 -3.14 -7.02 -23.40
C ASP A 131 -2.52 -8.15 -22.55
N LYS A 132 -1.25 -8.04 -22.17
CA LYS A 132 -0.51 -9.06 -21.43
C LYS A 132 -0.53 -8.84 -19.94
N LEU A 133 -0.64 -9.94 -19.19
CA LEU A 133 -0.64 -9.99 -17.72
C LEU A 133 0.65 -10.66 -17.23
N TYR A 134 1.33 -10.03 -16.27
CA TYR A 134 2.65 -10.46 -15.80
C TYR A 134 2.70 -10.89 -14.33
N GLY A 135 1.57 -10.91 -13.64
CA GLY A 135 1.53 -11.37 -12.26
C GLY A 135 0.10 -11.57 -11.76
N TYR A 136 -0.02 -12.41 -10.72
CA TYR A 136 -1.24 -12.58 -9.96
C TYR A 136 -1.26 -11.53 -8.83
N PRO A 137 -2.16 -10.54 -8.83
CA PRO A 137 -2.24 -9.56 -7.76
C PRO A 137 -2.44 -10.24 -6.41
N VAL A 138 -1.65 -9.90 -5.40
CA VAL A 138 -1.70 -10.56 -4.09
C VAL A 138 -1.93 -9.59 -2.94
N LEU A 139 -1.01 -8.70 -2.72
CA LEU A 139 -1.12 -7.68 -1.71
C LEU A 139 -1.63 -6.42 -2.41
N THR A 140 -2.92 -6.21 -2.32
CA THR A 140 -3.50 -4.95 -2.77
C THR A 140 -2.96 -3.88 -1.84
N GLY A 141 -2.43 -2.80 -2.40
CA GLY A 141 -2.01 -1.67 -1.57
C GLY A 141 -3.17 -1.06 -0.81
N GLY A 142 -4.42 -1.41 -1.18
CA GLY A 142 -5.61 -0.87 -0.56
C GLY A 142 -5.60 0.66 -0.57
N THR A 143 -6.26 1.26 0.37
CA THR A 143 -6.21 2.71 0.61
C THR A 143 -4.87 3.08 1.19
N CYS A 144 -4.07 3.86 0.44
CA CYS A 144 -2.74 4.29 0.87
C CYS A 144 -2.77 5.60 1.65
N THR A 145 -3.86 6.37 1.56
CA THR A 145 -4.04 7.57 2.38
C THR A 145 -5.31 7.45 3.20
N VAL A 146 -5.16 7.40 4.50
CA VAL A 146 -6.25 7.47 5.46
C VAL A 146 -5.84 8.32 6.65
N VAL A 147 -6.72 9.21 7.09
CA VAL A 147 -6.57 9.87 8.38
C VAL A 147 -7.26 8.99 9.41
N ILE A 148 -6.46 8.40 10.30
CA ILE A 148 -6.94 7.63 11.45
C ILE A 148 -6.94 8.57 12.65
N TYR A 149 -8.09 8.81 13.28
CA TYR A 149 -8.22 9.80 14.33
C TYR A 149 -8.98 9.28 15.55
N ASP A 150 -8.75 9.87 16.70
CA ASP A 150 -9.47 9.57 17.93
C ASP A 150 -10.72 10.44 18.04
N LYS A 151 -11.90 9.83 17.81
CA LYS A 151 -13.21 10.51 17.85
C LYS A 151 -13.45 11.27 19.19
N ALA A 152 -12.97 10.73 20.32
CA ALA A 152 -13.16 11.37 21.62
C ALA A 152 -12.29 12.63 21.75
N MET A 153 -11.01 12.56 21.36
CA MET A 153 -10.10 13.70 21.43
C MET A 153 -10.56 14.85 20.52
N TRP A 154 -10.96 14.55 19.27
CA TRP A 154 -11.47 15.57 18.35
C TRP A 154 -12.80 16.17 18.80
N LYS A 155 -13.68 15.38 19.41
CA LYS A 155 -14.90 15.88 20.01
C LYS A 155 -14.65 16.83 21.18
N GLU A 156 -13.66 16.57 22.01
CA GLU A 156 -13.23 17.48 23.07
C GLU A 156 -12.64 18.79 22.51
N ALA A 157 -11.98 18.72 21.34
CA ALA A 157 -11.52 19.89 20.59
C ALA A 157 -12.66 20.66 19.90
N GLY A 158 -13.90 20.13 19.93
CA GLY A 158 -15.10 20.80 19.40
C GLY A 158 -15.54 20.31 18.02
N TYR A 159 -15.02 19.19 17.55
CA TYR A 159 -15.34 18.59 16.27
C TYR A 159 -16.02 17.23 16.46
N ASP A 160 -17.25 17.05 15.97
CA ASP A 160 -17.95 15.77 16.04
C ASP A 160 -17.36 14.70 15.09
N GLU A 161 -16.69 15.14 14.01
CA GLU A 161 -15.95 14.34 13.04
C GLU A 161 -14.62 15.02 12.73
N PHE A 162 -13.69 14.31 12.09
CA PHE A 162 -12.41 14.92 11.65
C PHE A 162 -12.70 16.05 10.65
N PRO A 163 -12.03 17.22 10.75
CA PRO A 163 -12.26 18.35 9.86
C PRO A 163 -12.02 18.00 8.39
N SER A 164 -12.93 18.47 7.53
CA SER A 164 -12.80 18.25 6.08
C SER A 164 -11.89 19.27 5.37
N THR A 165 -11.37 20.26 6.09
CA THR A 165 -10.47 21.30 5.55
C THR A 165 -9.22 21.44 6.43
N TRP A 166 -8.08 21.74 5.81
CA TRP A 166 -6.84 22.00 6.55
C TRP A 166 -6.95 23.22 7.45
N GLU A 167 -7.68 24.26 7.04
CA GLU A 167 -7.91 25.43 7.88
C GLU A 167 -8.58 25.10 9.22
N ASP A 168 -9.46 24.12 9.24
CA ASP A 168 -10.13 23.70 10.49
C ASP A 168 -9.22 22.77 11.31
N VAL A 169 -8.35 21.99 10.69
CA VAL A 169 -7.28 21.23 11.39
C VAL A 169 -6.30 22.19 12.06
N GLU A 170 -5.86 23.26 11.37
CA GLU A 170 -5.01 24.30 11.95
C GLU A 170 -5.68 25.02 13.13
N LYS A 171 -6.98 25.28 13.09
CA LYS A 171 -7.70 25.87 14.23
C LYS A 171 -7.74 24.95 15.45
N ALA A 172 -7.73 23.64 15.26
CA ALA A 172 -7.67 22.67 16.35
C ALA A 172 -6.29 22.57 17.00
N PHE A 173 -5.23 22.99 16.32
CA PHE A 173 -3.85 22.89 16.78
C PHE A 173 -3.63 23.49 18.18
N GLU A 174 -4.11 24.70 18.44
CA GLU A 174 -3.92 25.35 19.75
C GLU A 174 -4.55 24.54 20.90
N TYR A 175 -5.66 23.85 20.64
CA TYR A 175 -6.30 22.98 21.62
C TYR A 175 -5.41 21.79 21.99
N PHE A 176 -4.83 21.12 21.02
CA PHE A 176 -3.98 19.94 21.24
C PHE A 176 -2.62 20.34 21.82
N LYS A 177 -2.02 21.43 21.32
CA LYS A 177 -0.77 21.99 21.81
C LYS A 177 -0.82 22.33 23.30
N ASP A 178 -1.93 22.94 23.78
CA ASP A 178 -2.11 23.26 25.20
C ASP A 178 -2.11 22.00 26.08
N GLN A 179 -2.35 20.83 25.53
CA GLN A 179 -2.31 19.54 26.21
C GLN A 179 -1.01 18.77 25.99
N GLY A 180 -0.11 19.28 25.15
CA GLY A 180 1.14 18.62 24.79
C GLY A 180 0.93 17.43 23.87
N ILE A 181 -0.10 17.48 23.00
CA ILE A 181 -0.49 16.44 22.07
C ILE A 181 -0.26 16.96 20.64
N ASP A 182 0.33 16.16 19.77
CA ASP A 182 0.43 16.47 18.36
C ASP A 182 -0.95 16.38 17.69
N THR A 183 -1.27 17.34 16.83
CA THR A 183 -2.58 17.33 16.13
C THR A 183 -2.67 16.15 15.18
N VAL A 184 -1.61 15.92 14.38
CA VAL A 184 -1.50 14.82 13.42
C VAL A 184 -0.08 14.24 13.48
N ALA A 185 0.05 12.95 13.70
CA ALA A 185 1.32 12.24 13.53
C ALA A 185 1.54 11.87 12.06
N PHE A 186 2.77 12.06 11.59
CA PHE A 186 3.22 11.66 10.26
C PHE A 186 4.70 11.24 10.30
N GLY A 187 5.09 10.21 9.56
CA GLY A 187 6.46 9.71 9.54
C GLY A 187 6.98 9.57 8.11
N ASN A 188 7.97 10.40 7.73
CA ASN A 188 8.59 10.42 6.41
C ASN A 188 10.08 10.01 6.42
N GLY A 189 10.57 9.38 7.47
CA GLY A 189 11.95 8.88 7.52
C GLY A 189 12.29 7.90 6.40
N GLY A 190 11.29 7.15 5.92
CA GLY A 190 11.38 6.27 4.76
C GLY A 190 11.30 6.98 3.40
N LYS A 191 11.02 8.27 3.36
CA LYS A 191 10.86 9.18 2.19
C LYS A 191 9.65 8.92 1.30
N TRP A 192 9.16 7.70 1.23
CA TRP A 192 8.06 7.33 0.33
C TRP A 192 6.70 7.84 0.82
N GLN A 193 6.53 8.02 2.12
CA GLN A 193 5.25 8.40 2.73
C GLN A 193 4.77 9.78 2.24
N ALA A 194 5.66 10.76 2.15
CA ALA A 194 5.29 12.07 1.65
C ALA A 194 4.75 12.04 0.22
N ASN A 195 5.23 11.13 -0.62
CA ASN A 195 4.71 10.93 -1.97
C ASN A 195 3.45 10.06 -1.97
N SER A 196 3.53 8.86 -1.39
CA SER A 196 2.49 7.84 -1.51
C SER A 196 1.29 8.12 -0.60
N ASP A 197 1.54 8.40 0.70
CA ASP A 197 0.46 8.55 1.69
C ASP A 197 -0.08 9.98 1.78
N PHE A 198 0.58 10.95 1.14
CA PHE A 198 0.19 12.36 1.24
C PHE A 198 0.03 13.03 -0.13
N LEU A 199 1.12 13.24 -0.87
CA LEU A 199 1.09 14.02 -2.12
C LEU A 199 0.23 13.37 -3.21
N SER A 200 0.18 12.04 -3.30
CA SER A 200 -0.65 11.37 -4.32
C SER A 200 -2.13 11.76 -4.18
N THR A 201 -2.65 11.84 -2.96
CA THR A 201 -4.03 12.29 -2.71
C THR A 201 -4.15 13.80 -2.77
N LEU A 202 -3.23 14.56 -2.12
CA LEU A 202 -3.26 16.03 -2.17
C LEU A 202 -3.09 16.55 -3.59
N GLY A 203 -2.22 15.91 -4.38
CA GLY A 203 -2.01 16.23 -5.78
C GLY A 203 -3.27 16.08 -6.61
N ASP A 204 -4.00 14.97 -6.41
CA ASP A 204 -5.28 14.73 -7.09
C ASP A 204 -6.32 15.82 -6.79
N ARG A 205 -6.33 16.40 -5.57
CA ARG A 205 -7.19 17.56 -5.21
C ARG A 205 -7.01 18.77 -6.11
N TYR A 206 -5.80 18.94 -6.69
CA TYR A 206 -5.45 20.06 -7.57
C TYR A 206 -5.44 19.68 -9.04
N THR A 207 -4.97 18.48 -9.38
CA THR A 207 -4.74 18.07 -10.78
C THR A 207 -5.89 17.25 -11.35
N GLY A 208 -6.63 16.55 -10.51
CA GLY A 208 -7.60 15.53 -10.90
C GLY A 208 -6.93 14.28 -11.51
N LYS A 209 -7.64 13.16 -11.48
CA LYS A 209 -7.16 11.85 -11.92
C LYS A 209 -6.71 11.79 -13.40
N ASP A 210 -7.34 12.59 -14.27
CA ASP A 210 -7.04 12.61 -15.70
C ASP A 210 -5.62 13.14 -15.99
N TRP A 211 -5.10 14.00 -15.13
CA TRP A 211 -3.73 14.51 -15.24
C TRP A 211 -2.69 13.41 -15.05
N PHE A 212 -2.84 12.60 -14.00
CA PHE A 212 -1.90 11.52 -13.75
C PHE A 212 -1.98 10.43 -14.83
N GLN A 213 -3.18 10.11 -15.31
CA GLN A 213 -3.33 9.23 -16.46
C GLN A 213 -2.63 9.79 -17.70
N SER A 214 -2.70 11.10 -17.91
CA SER A 214 -1.98 11.77 -19.02
C SER A 214 -0.46 11.69 -18.87
N LEU A 215 0.09 11.70 -17.65
CA LEU A 215 1.52 11.43 -17.41
C LEU A 215 1.87 9.98 -17.80
N ILE A 216 1.08 9.00 -17.35
CA ILE A 216 1.27 7.58 -17.67
C ILE A 216 1.27 7.34 -19.18
N ASP A 217 0.33 7.96 -19.89
CA ASP A 217 0.13 7.78 -21.34
C ASP A 217 1.04 8.67 -22.19
N LYS A 218 1.91 9.50 -21.58
CA LYS A 218 2.69 10.55 -22.28
C LYS A 218 1.80 11.49 -23.09
N GLY A 219 0.63 11.79 -22.53
CA GLY A 219 -0.44 12.59 -23.15
C GLY A 219 -0.23 14.09 -23.10
N GLY A 220 0.88 14.55 -22.51
CA GLY A 220 1.28 15.96 -22.47
C GLY A 220 1.16 16.62 -21.10
N ALA A 221 0.68 15.94 -20.05
CA ALA A 221 0.81 16.43 -18.68
C ALA A 221 2.28 16.45 -18.25
N ALA A 222 2.63 17.36 -17.36
CA ALA A 222 3.99 17.57 -16.89
C ALA A 222 4.01 17.85 -15.38
N PHE A 223 5.06 17.39 -14.68
CA PHE A 223 5.25 17.72 -13.26
C PHE A 223 5.39 19.23 -13.01
N THR A 224 5.70 20.01 -14.04
CA THR A 224 5.77 21.48 -13.98
C THR A 224 4.44 22.17 -14.23
N ASP A 225 3.33 21.43 -14.38
CA ASP A 225 2.00 22.03 -14.52
C ASP A 225 1.61 22.79 -13.25
N GLU A 226 0.96 23.95 -13.41
CA GLU A 226 0.60 24.85 -12.32
C GLU A 226 -0.18 24.16 -11.20
N ALA A 227 -1.06 23.25 -11.55
CA ALA A 227 -1.87 22.50 -10.57
C ALA A 227 -1.00 21.59 -9.67
N PHE A 228 -0.01 20.89 -10.25
CA PHE A 228 0.91 20.06 -9.46
C PHE A 228 1.85 20.89 -8.59
N VAL A 229 2.36 22.02 -9.13
CA VAL A 229 3.18 22.98 -8.33
C VAL A 229 2.39 23.54 -7.16
N LYS A 230 1.09 23.81 -7.32
CA LYS A 230 0.22 24.21 -6.20
C LYS A 230 0.11 23.12 -5.13
N ALA A 231 -0.04 21.87 -5.52
CA ALA A 231 -0.05 20.75 -4.57
C ALA A 231 1.26 20.66 -3.77
N LEU A 232 2.41 20.86 -4.44
CA LEU A 232 3.71 20.91 -3.77
C LEU A 232 3.81 22.13 -2.83
N THR A 233 3.27 23.28 -3.23
CA THR A 233 3.26 24.52 -2.42
C THR A 233 2.42 24.30 -1.15
N GLU A 234 1.26 23.70 -1.26
CA GLU A 234 0.41 23.39 -0.12
C GLU A 234 1.07 22.34 0.79
N THR A 235 1.71 21.32 0.22
CA THR A 235 2.50 20.35 1.01
C THR A 235 3.59 21.07 1.80
N GLN A 236 4.38 21.95 1.16
CA GLN A 236 5.39 22.71 1.88
C GLN A 236 4.79 23.57 2.98
N HIS A 237 3.72 24.31 2.69
CA HIS A 237 3.03 25.16 3.67
C HIS A 237 2.62 24.34 4.92
N LEU A 238 1.93 23.22 4.73
CA LEU A 238 1.42 22.40 5.80
C LEU A 238 2.54 21.86 6.73
N PHE A 239 3.66 21.46 6.16
CA PHE A 239 4.76 20.88 6.93
C PHE A 239 5.78 21.89 7.47
N THR A 240 5.90 23.09 6.88
CA THR A 240 6.93 24.05 7.29
C THR A 240 6.40 25.32 7.95
N GLU A 241 5.11 25.62 7.80
CA GLU A 241 4.52 26.88 8.27
C GLU A 241 3.39 26.69 9.28
N THR A 242 2.88 25.43 9.43
CA THR A 242 1.81 25.10 10.36
C THR A 242 2.29 24.25 11.49
N ASP A 243 2.47 24.23 12.52
CA ASP A 243 2.94 23.27 13.55
C ASP A 243 1.93 22.12 13.82
N ILE A 244 1.11 21.70 12.83
CA ILE A 244 0.08 20.67 13.04
C ILE A 244 0.64 19.26 13.10
N PHE A 245 1.83 19.01 12.53
CA PHE A 245 2.50 17.73 12.56
C PHE A 245 3.53 17.62 13.70
N ASN A 246 3.88 16.39 14.11
CA ASN A 246 4.99 16.15 15.03
C ASN A 246 6.29 16.77 14.52
N GLU A 247 7.12 17.33 15.40
CA GLU A 247 8.35 18.07 15.00
C GLU A 247 9.36 17.22 14.23
N ASP A 248 9.36 15.90 14.43
CA ASP A 248 10.31 14.95 13.87
C ASP A 248 9.76 14.18 12.66
N TYR A 249 8.62 14.60 12.09
CA TYR A 249 7.92 13.94 10.99
C TYR A 249 8.83 13.50 9.83
N ASN A 250 9.88 14.25 9.53
CA ASN A 250 10.75 14.00 8.40
C ASN A 250 11.93 13.06 8.71
N SER A 251 12.04 12.58 9.95
CA SER A 251 13.11 11.70 10.43
C SER A 251 12.62 10.40 11.05
N VAL A 252 11.41 10.38 11.62
CA VAL A 252 10.81 9.15 12.15
C VAL A 252 10.18 8.31 11.05
N THR A 253 10.12 7.01 11.26
CA THR A 253 9.46 6.09 10.33
C THR A 253 7.95 6.20 10.43
N ASN A 254 7.23 5.60 9.48
CA ASN A 254 5.77 5.48 9.54
C ASN A 254 5.34 4.73 10.80
N GLU A 255 6.04 3.65 11.13
CA GLU A 255 5.79 2.83 12.31
C GLU A 255 5.98 3.61 13.61
N ASP A 256 7.03 4.46 13.70
CA ASP A 256 7.25 5.32 14.86
C ASP A 256 6.13 6.35 15.03
N ALA A 257 5.71 7.01 13.95
CA ALA A 257 4.62 7.99 13.97
C ALA A 257 3.27 7.36 14.33
N ARG A 258 3.01 6.12 13.88
CA ARG A 258 1.85 5.34 14.28
C ARG A 258 1.80 5.11 15.80
N GLU A 259 2.95 4.86 16.44
CA GLU A 259 3.02 4.68 17.89
C GLU A 259 2.66 5.97 18.65
N TYR A 260 2.88 7.18 18.10
CA TYR A 260 2.40 8.43 18.70
C TYR A 260 0.88 8.47 18.78
N TYR A 261 0.19 8.00 17.75
CA TYR A 261 -1.27 7.87 17.79
C TYR A 261 -1.71 6.80 18.80
N ILE A 262 -1.10 5.62 18.79
CA ILE A 262 -1.46 4.51 19.69
C ILE A 262 -1.28 4.90 21.16
N SER A 263 -0.17 5.57 21.51
CA SER A 263 0.10 6.02 22.87
C SER A 263 -0.78 7.19 23.34
N GLY A 264 -1.41 7.91 22.41
CA GLY A 264 -2.20 9.12 22.70
C GLY A 264 -1.37 10.40 22.71
N ASP A 265 -0.14 10.34 22.23
CA ASP A 265 0.73 11.52 22.04
C ASP A 265 0.31 12.31 20.78
N ALA A 266 -0.48 11.71 19.88
CA ALA A 266 -1.10 12.38 18.75
C ALA A 266 -2.61 12.09 18.68
N ALA A 267 -3.39 13.10 18.23
CA ALA A 267 -4.85 13.02 18.11
C ALA A 267 -5.32 12.38 16.78
N ALA A 268 -4.46 12.36 15.78
CA ALA A 268 -4.66 11.69 14.50
C ALA A 268 -3.33 11.20 13.93
N PHE A 269 -3.39 10.33 12.94
CA PHE A 269 -2.26 9.78 12.20
C PHE A 269 -2.63 9.68 10.71
N ILE A 270 -1.70 9.97 9.83
CA ILE A 270 -1.86 9.75 8.38
C ILE A 270 -1.00 8.58 7.97
N GLY A 271 -1.62 7.56 7.39
CA GLY A 271 -0.97 6.36 6.89
C GLY A 271 -1.86 5.57 5.93
N GLY A 272 -1.66 4.28 5.83
CA GLY A 272 -2.39 3.40 4.93
C GLY A 272 -3.22 2.32 5.64
N ASN A 273 -3.88 1.47 4.85
CA ASN A 273 -4.68 0.36 5.37
C ASN A 273 -3.85 -0.66 6.18
N TRP A 274 -2.55 -0.76 5.96
CA TRP A 274 -1.64 -1.59 6.75
C TRP A 274 -1.49 -1.07 8.19
N ASP A 275 -1.61 0.23 8.39
CA ASP A 275 -1.57 0.84 9.73
C ASP A 275 -2.88 0.65 10.46
N GLU A 276 -4.02 0.74 9.77
CA GLU A 276 -5.35 0.50 10.35
C GLU A 276 -5.41 -0.86 11.03
N SER A 277 -5.04 -1.91 10.33
CA SER A 277 -5.10 -3.27 10.87
C SER A 277 -4.19 -3.45 12.10
N TYR A 278 -3.00 -2.86 12.10
CA TYR A 278 -2.09 -2.88 13.24
C TYR A 278 -2.63 -2.08 14.42
N ILE A 279 -3.13 -0.86 14.19
CA ILE A 279 -3.71 0.00 15.22
C ILE A 279 -4.92 -0.69 15.87
N ALA A 280 -5.83 -1.21 15.04
CA ALA A 280 -7.03 -1.89 15.53
C ALA A 280 -6.68 -3.14 16.36
N ALA A 281 -5.79 -3.99 15.87
CA ALA A 281 -5.34 -5.19 16.59
C ALA A 281 -4.66 -4.82 17.93
N THR A 282 -3.79 -3.82 17.93
CA THR A 282 -3.05 -3.38 19.13
C THR A 282 -3.98 -2.78 20.18
N LEU A 283 -4.86 -1.87 19.77
CA LEU A 283 -5.77 -1.17 20.70
C LEU A 283 -6.87 -2.09 21.23
N LYS A 284 -7.37 -3.02 20.44
CA LYS A 284 -8.39 -3.98 20.87
C LYS A 284 -7.99 -4.76 22.12
N ASP A 285 -6.71 -5.11 22.24
CA ASP A 285 -6.19 -5.88 23.35
C ASP A 285 -5.63 -4.99 24.50
N SER A 286 -5.20 -3.76 24.20
CA SER A 286 -4.54 -2.88 25.18
C SER A 286 -5.41 -1.75 25.70
N ASP A 287 -6.30 -1.19 24.87
CA ASP A 287 -7.16 -0.04 25.21
C ASP A 287 -8.49 -0.11 24.45
N GLU A 288 -9.49 -0.82 25.03
CA GLU A 288 -10.82 -0.98 24.41
C GLU A 288 -11.55 0.37 24.23
N GLU A 289 -11.31 1.37 25.09
CA GLU A 289 -11.95 2.68 24.97
C GLU A 289 -11.42 3.40 23.73
N LYS A 290 -10.12 3.47 23.56
CA LYS A 290 -9.49 4.07 22.38
C LYS A 290 -9.81 3.29 21.12
N PHE A 291 -9.82 1.95 21.18
CA PHE A 291 -10.26 1.10 20.05
C PHE A 291 -11.64 1.52 19.54
N ASN A 292 -12.64 1.68 20.43
CA ASN A 292 -13.99 2.06 20.05
C ASN A 292 -14.11 3.53 19.56
N ASN A 293 -13.08 4.36 19.79
CA ASN A 293 -13.01 5.74 19.34
C ASN A 293 -12.20 5.93 18.04
N ILE A 294 -11.67 4.87 17.44
CA ILE A 294 -11.03 4.97 16.11
C ILE A 294 -12.03 5.51 15.08
N GLY A 295 -11.62 6.53 14.34
CA GLY A 295 -12.34 7.11 13.21
C GLY A 295 -11.47 7.14 11.96
N PHE A 296 -12.10 7.18 10.80
CA PHE A 296 -11.45 7.26 9.50
C PHE A 296 -11.97 8.47 8.74
N ALA A 297 -11.07 9.20 8.11
CA ALA A 297 -11.41 10.36 7.30
C ALA A 297 -10.51 10.44 6.06
N VAL A 298 -11.02 11.11 5.03
CA VAL A 298 -10.20 11.50 3.87
C VAL A 298 -9.22 12.61 4.28
N LEU A 299 -8.17 12.75 3.50
CA LEU A 299 -7.26 13.88 3.65
C LEU A 299 -8.03 15.20 3.49
N PRO A 300 -7.89 16.19 4.38
CA PRO A 300 -8.61 17.45 4.28
C PRO A 300 -8.40 18.18 2.95
N GLN A 301 -9.42 18.87 2.50
CA GLN A 301 -9.39 19.65 1.27
C GLN A 301 -8.66 20.99 1.48
N PRO A 302 -7.66 21.34 0.66
CA PRO A 302 -7.11 22.70 0.63
C PRO A 302 -8.15 23.71 0.13
N ALA A 303 -8.10 24.95 0.65
CA ALA A 303 -9.10 25.98 0.36
C ALA A 303 -9.21 26.37 -1.13
N ASP A 304 -8.15 26.27 -1.90
CA ASP A 304 -8.07 26.61 -3.32
C ASP A 304 -8.07 25.41 -4.27
N ALA A 305 -8.14 24.19 -3.74
CA ALA A 305 -8.28 22.97 -4.53
C ALA A 305 -9.73 22.83 -5.06
N THR A 306 -9.88 22.36 -6.29
CA THR A 306 -11.17 22.35 -7.00
C THR A 306 -11.63 20.98 -7.45
N GLU A 307 -10.78 19.98 -7.34
CA GLU A 307 -11.11 18.61 -7.72
C GLU A 307 -11.83 17.85 -6.59
N ASP A 308 -12.06 16.59 -6.77
CA ASP A 308 -12.91 15.76 -5.91
C ASP A 308 -12.40 15.70 -4.45
N PRO A 309 -13.12 16.26 -3.46
CA PRO A 309 -12.69 16.27 -2.06
C PRO A 309 -12.74 14.88 -1.39
N ASP A 310 -13.46 13.93 -1.98
CA ASP A 310 -13.64 12.59 -1.43
C ASP A 310 -12.69 11.57 -2.09
N SER A 311 -11.81 12.02 -3.02
CA SER A 311 -10.85 11.13 -3.66
C SER A 311 -9.75 10.71 -2.67
N GLN A 312 -9.34 9.48 -2.77
CA GLN A 312 -8.19 8.94 -2.07
C GLN A 312 -7.42 7.97 -2.96
N ASN A 313 -6.12 7.89 -2.77
CA ASN A 313 -5.30 7.02 -3.58
C ASN A 313 -5.47 5.54 -3.18
N ILE A 314 -5.41 4.69 -4.20
CA ILE A 314 -5.29 3.25 -4.03
C ILE A 314 -3.92 2.82 -4.52
N GLY A 315 -3.15 2.23 -3.62
CA GLY A 315 -1.96 1.48 -3.96
C GLY A 315 -2.33 0.09 -4.42
N LEU A 316 -1.63 -0.38 -5.43
CA LEU A 316 -1.91 -1.70 -6.00
C LEU A 316 -0.92 -2.77 -5.51
N GLY A 317 -0.09 -2.41 -4.55
CA GLY A 317 0.75 -3.36 -3.83
C GLY A 317 1.63 -4.20 -4.75
N TYR A 318 1.48 -5.51 -4.66
CA TYR A 318 2.34 -6.48 -5.34
C TYR A 318 1.53 -7.55 -6.06
N ALA A 319 2.12 -8.09 -7.14
CA ALA A 319 1.66 -9.32 -7.78
C ALA A 319 2.72 -10.42 -7.64
N VAL A 320 2.28 -11.66 -7.64
CA VAL A 320 3.18 -12.82 -7.74
C VAL A 320 3.55 -13.01 -9.19
N ALA A 321 4.82 -12.84 -9.51
CA ALA A 321 5.40 -13.02 -10.83
C ALA A 321 6.31 -14.26 -10.88
N ILE A 322 6.54 -14.76 -12.10
CA ILE A 322 7.34 -15.94 -12.36
C ILE A 322 8.49 -15.59 -13.31
N ASN A 323 9.69 -16.06 -13.00
CA ASN A 323 10.85 -15.92 -13.84
C ASN A 323 10.69 -16.76 -15.13
N PRO A 324 10.88 -16.19 -16.32
CA PRO A 324 10.75 -16.94 -17.58
C PRO A 324 11.62 -18.18 -17.68
N LYS A 325 12.76 -18.24 -16.98
CA LYS A 325 13.68 -19.40 -16.98
C LYS A 325 13.05 -20.64 -16.36
N VAL A 326 12.01 -20.50 -15.54
CA VAL A 326 11.27 -21.64 -14.98
C VAL A 326 10.62 -22.50 -16.07
N ALA A 327 10.31 -21.91 -17.24
CA ALA A 327 9.73 -22.61 -18.38
C ALA A 327 10.65 -23.65 -19.03
N ASP A 328 11.93 -23.65 -18.69
CA ASP A 328 12.88 -24.69 -19.14
C ASP A 328 12.52 -26.08 -18.56
N ASP A 329 11.82 -26.13 -17.42
CA ASP A 329 11.25 -27.33 -16.82
C ASP A 329 9.73 -27.19 -16.69
N PRO A 330 8.94 -27.89 -17.54
CA PRO A 330 7.48 -27.78 -17.51
C PRO A 330 6.83 -28.22 -16.20
N ASP A 331 7.43 -29.18 -15.48
CA ASP A 331 6.90 -29.64 -14.19
C ASP A 331 7.17 -28.59 -13.11
N LYS A 332 8.34 -27.94 -13.14
CA LYS A 332 8.67 -26.81 -12.27
C LYS A 332 7.76 -25.60 -12.53
N LEU A 333 7.50 -25.31 -13.82
CA LEU A 333 6.59 -24.24 -14.19
C LEU A 333 5.16 -24.50 -13.66
N ALA A 334 4.68 -25.74 -13.78
CA ALA A 334 3.38 -26.10 -13.23
C ALA A 334 3.31 -25.87 -11.70
N ALA A 335 4.37 -26.23 -10.98
CA ALA A 335 4.46 -25.99 -9.54
C ALA A 335 4.52 -24.49 -9.18
N ALA A 336 5.27 -23.70 -9.95
CA ALA A 336 5.33 -22.24 -9.75
C ALA A 336 3.99 -21.53 -10.01
N ILE A 337 3.25 -21.99 -11.03
CA ILE A 337 1.91 -21.47 -11.35
C ILE A 337 0.92 -21.86 -10.25
N ASP A 338 0.93 -23.10 -9.80
CA ASP A 338 0.07 -23.59 -8.74
C ASP A 338 0.32 -22.80 -7.44
N LEU A 339 1.58 -22.64 -7.05
CA LEU A 339 1.96 -21.79 -5.91
C LEU A 339 1.40 -20.37 -6.06
N ALA A 340 1.62 -19.72 -7.21
CA ALA A 340 1.16 -18.37 -7.45
C ALA A 340 -0.37 -18.23 -7.35
N GLN A 341 -1.11 -19.21 -7.87
CA GLN A 341 -2.58 -19.23 -7.80
C GLN A 341 -3.11 -19.43 -6.39
N GLU A 342 -2.50 -20.32 -5.61
CA GLU A 342 -2.98 -20.63 -4.26
C GLU A 342 -2.68 -19.50 -3.26
N ILE A 343 -1.47 -18.91 -3.32
CA ILE A 343 -1.11 -17.80 -2.42
C ILE A 343 -1.76 -16.47 -2.76
N THR A 344 -2.48 -16.39 -3.89
CA THR A 344 -3.26 -15.22 -4.30
C THR A 344 -4.76 -15.52 -4.42
N GLY A 345 -5.16 -16.74 -4.15
CA GLY A 345 -6.50 -17.26 -4.34
C GLY A 345 -7.44 -17.08 -3.15
N PRO A 346 -8.57 -17.82 -3.16
CA PRO A 346 -9.62 -17.68 -2.14
C PRO A 346 -9.15 -17.95 -0.72
N ALA A 347 -8.19 -18.87 -0.52
CA ALA A 347 -7.64 -19.17 0.81
C ALA A 347 -6.97 -17.93 1.41
N PHE A 348 -6.16 -17.21 0.63
CA PHE A 348 -5.56 -15.95 1.04
C PHE A 348 -6.62 -14.88 1.31
N SER A 349 -7.54 -14.66 0.38
CA SER A 349 -8.59 -13.63 0.51
C SER A 349 -9.49 -13.86 1.71
N THR A 350 -9.84 -15.12 2.01
CA THR A 350 -10.63 -15.47 3.19
C THR A 350 -9.85 -15.19 4.47
N TYR A 351 -8.57 -15.61 4.52
CA TYR A 351 -7.73 -15.37 5.69
C TYR A 351 -7.58 -13.88 5.99
N VAL A 352 -7.29 -13.09 4.97
CA VAL A 352 -7.09 -11.64 5.11
C VAL A 352 -8.36 -10.97 5.63
N ALA A 353 -9.54 -11.32 5.07
CA ALA A 353 -10.82 -10.78 5.52
C ALA A 353 -11.16 -11.17 6.97
N GLU A 354 -10.77 -12.37 7.43
CA GLU A 354 -11.00 -12.83 8.80
C GLU A 354 -10.01 -12.23 9.82
N ASN A 355 -8.91 -11.64 9.36
CA ASN A 355 -7.83 -11.10 10.19
C ASN A 355 -7.60 -9.59 9.98
N TYR A 356 -8.69 -8.84 9.90
CA TYR A 356 -8.71 -7.36 9.86
C TYR A 356 -8.08 -6.69 8.64
N ALA A 357 -7.64 -7.42 7.63
CA ALA A 357 -7.16 -6.84 6.41
C ALA A 357 -8.23 -6.96 5.32
N LEU A 358 -8.68 -5.84 4.82
CA LEU A 358 -9.57 -5.74 3.68
C LEU A 358 -8.70 -5.43 2.46
N GLY A 359 -8.63 -6.29 1.51
CA GLY A 359 -7.80 -6.12 0.33
C GLY A 359 -7.61 -7.42 -0.42
N GLY A 360 -8.44 -8.41 -0.07
CA GLY A 360 -8.51 -9.65 -0.83
C GLY A 360 -8.93 -9.38 -2.27
N LEU A 361 -8.47 -10.20 -3.17
CA LEU A 361 -8.72 -10.10 -4.61
C LEU A 361 -10.15 -10.51 -5.00
N THR A 362 -10.93 -11.02 -4.07
CA THR A 362 -12.32 -11.36 -4.27
C THR A 362 -13.16 -10.10 -4.32
N LYS A 363 -14.13 -10.08 -5.22
CA LYS A 363 -15.09 -8.99 -5.34
C LYS A 363 -15.67 -8.66 -3.96
N THR A 364 -15.61 -7.40 -3.60
CA THR A 364 -16.08 -6.87 -2.31
C THR A 364 -17.52 -7.22 -1.99
N ASP A 365 -18.35 -7.52 -2.99
CA ASP A 365 -19.76 -7.94 -2.86
C ASP A 365 -19.94 -9.29 -2.11
N ASP A 366 -18.89 -10.07 -1.96
CA ASP A 366 -18.94 -11.39 -1.31
C ASP A 366 -18.54 -11.36 0.18
N VAL A 367 -18.11 -10.20 0.70
CA VAL A 367 -17.70 -10.04 2.10
C VAL A 367 -18.93 -9.84 3.00
N ASP A 368 -19.18 -10.78 3.90
CA ASP A 368 -20.22 -10.64 4.92
C ASP A 368 -19.75 -9.78 6.09
N LEU A 369 -19.89 -8.46 5.94
CA LEU A 369 -19.45 -7.47 6.93
C LEU A 369 -20.05 -7.70 8.33
N SER A 370 -21.20 -8.37 8.45
CA SER A 370 -21.83 -8.62 9.75
C SER A 370 -21.02 -9.54 10.68
N LYS A 371 -19.98 -10.17 10.15
CA LYS A 371 -19.08 -11.04 10.92
C LYS A 371 -17.93 -10.30 11.60
N PHE A 372 -17.69 -9.05 11.20
CA PHE A 372 -16.58 -8.23 11.69
C PHE A 372 -17.03 -7.25 12.77
N ASP A 373 -16.09 -6.76 13.55
CA ASP A 373 -16.37 -5.67 14.50
C ASP A 373 -16.68 -4.35 13.78
N GLN A 374 -17.16 -3.36 14.54
CA GLN A 374 -17.63 -2.10 13.97
C GLN A 374 -16.49 -1.32 13.29
N ILE A 375 -15.27 -1.39 13.83
CA ILE A 375 -14.12 -0.66 13.27
C ILE A 375 -13.77 -1.20 11.89
N THR A 376 -13.74 -2.52 11.73
CA THR A 376 -13.53 -3.16 10.42
C THR A 376 -14.64 -2.79 9.42
N GLN A 377 -15.91 -2.76 9.89
CA GLN A 377 -17.03 -2.33 9.03
C GLN A 377 -16.91 -0.84 8.64
N ASP A 378 -16.53 0.03 9.56
CA ASP A 378 -16.32 1.46 9.31
C ASP A 378 -15.18 1.68 8.31
N PHE A 379 -14.06 0.95 8.47
CA PHE A 379 -12.93 1.05 7.55
C PHE A 379 -13.27 0.51 6.15
N TYR A 380 -14.04 -0.58 6.08
CA TYR A 380 -14.52 -1.09 4.80
C TYR A 380 -15.39 -0.06 4.08
N ASN A 381 -16.36 0.53 4.80
CA ASN A 381 -17.22 1.57 4.21
C ASN A 381 -16.38 2.77 3.73
N TYR A 382 -15.46 3.24 4.55
CA TYR A 382 -14.51 4.28 4.18
C TYR A 382 -13.75 3.91 2.89
N SER A 383 -13.15 2.72 2.85
CA SER A 383 -12.26 2.32 1.77
C SER A 383 -12.98 2.01 0.46
N TYR A 384 -14.23 1.54 0.50
CA TYR A 384 -14.89 0.99 -0.69
C TYR A 384 -16.26 1.61 -1.03
N VAL A 385 -16.85 2.36 -0.12
CA VAL A 385 -18.23 2.91 -0.30
C VAL A 385 -18.23 4.44 -0.30
N ASP A 386 -17.57 5.06 0.68
CA ASP A 386 -17.73 6.48 0.98
C ASP A 386 -16.74 7.36 0.20
N THR A 387 -15.71 6.78 -0.41
CA THR A 387 -14.65 7.51 -1.11
C THR A 387 -14.58 7.17 -2.59
N THR A 388 -14.14 8.13 -3.37
CA THR A 388 -13.74 7.91 -4.77
C THR A 388 -12.27 7.55 -4.85
N LYS A 389 -11.83 7.01 -5.98
CA LYS A 389 -10.48 6.46 -6.12
C LYS A 389 -9.65 7.26 -7.11
N CYS A 390 -8.43 7.60 -6.70
CA CYS A 390 -7.39 8.08 -7.58
C CYS A 390 -6.17 7.14 -7.50
N GLU A 391 -5.27 7.27 -8.46
CA GLU A 391 -4.11 6.39 -8.55
C GLU A 391 -2.98 6.89 -7.66
N ILE A 392 -2.32 5.96 -6.97
CA ILE A 392 -1.06 6.28 -6.30
C ILE A 392 0.03 6.53 -7.33
N TYR A 393 0.81 7.58 -7.14
CA TYR A 393 1.81 8.00 -8.12
C TYR A 393 2.91 6.95 -8.35
N ASP A 394 3.34 6.25 -7.32
CA ASP A 394 4.46 5.31 -7.39
C ASP A 394 4.13 3.96 -8.06
N SER A 395 2.89 3.74 -8.53
CA SER A 395 2.48 2.44 -9.10
C SER A 395 2.73 2.28 -10.60
N TYR A 396 2.85 3.38 -11.35
CA TYR A 396 2.78 3.33 -12.82
C TYR A 396 3.97 3.92 -13.56
N ILE A 397 4.71 4.81 -12.93
CA ILE A 397 5.87 5.48 -13.54
C ILE A 397 7.16 4.87 -12.96
N ASN A 398 8.22 4.90 -13.75
CA ASN A 398 9.53 4.33 -13.41
C ASN A 398 10.03 4.78 -12.03
N SER A 399 10.58 3.85 -11.25
CA SER A 399 11.10 4.11 -9.90
C SER A 399 12.16 5.23 -9.85
N ALA A 400 12.95 5.41 -10.93
CA ALA A 400 13.94 6.49 -10.99
C ALA A 400 13.31 7.90 -10.92
N VAL A 401 12.05 8.07 -11.35
CA VAL A 401 11.31 9.32 -11.19
C VAL A 401 10.89 9.51 -9.74
N TRP A 402 10.38 8.45 -9.12
CA TRP A 402 9.93 8.49 -7.73
C TRP A 402 11.06 8.64 -6.73
N ASP A 403 12.22 8.05 -6.98
CA ASP A 403 13.41 8.22 -6.13
C ASP A 403 13.85 9.68 -6.05
N VAL A 404 13.76 10.40 -7.18
CA VAL A 404 14.00 11.86 -7.22
C VAL A 404 12.91 12.60 -6.45
N LEU A 405 11.63 12.34 -6.76
CA LEU A 405 10.52 13.02 -6.11
C LEU A 405 10.52 12.79 -4.59
N ASN A 406 10.70 11.55 -4.14
CA ASN A 406 10.73 11.21 -2.72
C ASN A 406 11.87 11.92 -1.96
N THR A 407 13.05 12.03 -2.59
CA THR A 407 14.21 12.71 -1.98
C THR A 407 13.99 14.22 -1.94
N ASP A 408 13.45 14.79 -3.01
CA ASP A 408 13.23 16.21 -3.11
C ASP A 408 12.06 16.69 -2.23
N LEU A 409 11.01 15.87 -2.08
CA LEU A 409 9.94 16.11 -1.11
C LEU A 409 10.48 16.19 0.32
N GLN A 410 11.33 15.23 0.74
CA GLN A 410 11.95 15.29 2.06
C GLN A 410 12.77 16.56 2.25
N THR A 411 13.50 17.00 1.22
CA THR A 411 14.31 18.24 1.23
C THR A 411 13.41 19.49 1.28
N MET A 412 12.33 19.49 0.50
CA MET A 412 11.34 20.57 0.48
C MET A 412 10.61 20.71 1.84
N MET A 413 10.24 19.60 2.45
CA MET A 413 9.60 19.57 3.76
C MET A 413 10.54 20.01 4.90
N ASN A 414 11.86 20.06 4.68
CA ASN A 414 12.82 20.72 5.57
C ASN A 414 13.00 22.22 5.26
N GLY A 415 12.29 22.75 4.24
CA GLY A 415 12.43 24.13 3.81
C GLY A 415 13.73 24.44 3.01
N GLU A 416 14.40 23.40 2.52
CA GLU A 416 15.71 23.51 1.83
C GLU A 416 15.58 23.49 0.29
N MET A 417 14.37 23.27 -0.24
CA MET A 417 14.05 23.24 -1.67
C MET A 417 12.70 23.89 -1.92
N THR A 418 12.51 24.53 -3.06
CA THR A 418 11.22 25.12 -3.43
C THR A 418 10.33 24.13 -4.17
N PRO A 419 9.00 24.31 -4.18
CA PRO A 419 8.06 23.50 -4.96
C PRO A 419 8.39 23.45 -6.44
N GLU A 420 8.83 24.57 -7.02
CA GLU A 420 9.22 24.65 -8.42
C GLU A 420 10.47 23.82 -8.72
N GLU A 421 11.48 23.83 -7.84
CA GLU A 421 12.69 23.02 -8.00
C GLU A 421 12.35 21.52 -7.91
N VAL A 422 11.45 21.10 -7.00
CA VAL A 422 10.96 19.71 -6.93
C VAL A 422 10.26 19.31 -8.23
N ALA A 423 9.37 20.17 -8.74
CA ALA A 423 8.65 19.96 -9.99
C ALA A 423 9.58 19.83 -11.20
N GLU A 424 10.58 20.72 -11.32
CA GLU A 424 11.57 20.70 -12.39
C GLU A 424 12.44 19.44 -12.35
N ASN A 425 12.88 19.01 -11.17
CA ASN A 425 13.69 17.80 -10.99
C ASN A 425 12.89 16.55 -11.33
N ALA A 426 11.62 16.44 -10.86
CA ALA A 426 10.73 15.35 -11.19
C ALA A 426 10.46 15.30 -12.70
N GLN A 427 10.19 16.44 -13.34
CA GLN A 427 10.00 16.54 -14.79
C GLN A 427 11.23 16.06 -15.56
N LYS A 428 12.41 16.50 -15.16
CA LYS A 428 13.66 16.06 -15.78
C LYS A 428 13.87 14.56 -15.63
N ALA A 429 13.65 14.00 -14.43
CA ALA A 429 13.77 12.57 -14.21
C ALA A 429 12.77 11.78 -15.07
N TYR A 430 11.54 12.29 -15.24
CA TYR A 430 10.51 11.72 -16.09
C TYR A 430 10.95 11.70 -17.57
N GLU A 431 11.46 12.80 -18.10
CA GLU A 431 11.94 12.90 -19.50
C GLU A 431 13.15 12.00 -19.78
N GLU A 432 14.01 11.76 -18.78
CA GLU A 432 15.21 10.94 -18.90
C GLU A 432 14.94 9.43 -18.75
N ASN A 433 13.89 9.03 -18.00
CA ASN A 433 13.71 7.64 -17.58
C ASN A 433 12.36 7.03 -17.96
N TYR A 434 11.41 7.83 -18.42
CA TYR A 434 10.08 7.36 -18.79
C TYR A 434 9.70 7.83 -20.18
#